data_8d33afc23f754aab83fa946b20194826
#
_entry.id   8d33afc23f754aab83fa946b20194826
#
_cell.length_a   1.000
_cell.length_b   1.000
_cell.length_c   1.000
_cell.angle_alpha   90.00
_cell.angle_beta   90.00
_cell.angle_gamma   90.00
#
_symmetry.space_group_name_H-M   'P 1'
#
loop_
_entity.id
_entity.type
_entity.pdbx_description
1 polymer ?
#
loop_
_entity_poly.entity_id
_entity_poly.type
_entity_poly.pdbx_seq_one_letter_code
_entity_poly.pdbx_strand_id
1 'polypeptide(L)'
;MRKKRGKISVKRAIVLAGDNGYMEKLEVTIKSIVATNSQIIFYVINDNLPQEWFWLMGRRLESVQSQIRNIKISSDQIKGYSLPMDHLSYATFYRYFIADVVTEDRALYLDSDIVVTGDLTPLFEEDIENHALAAVTDGIDASKFNAGVLLVNTVLWREEKASHQLLELTNRYHQEEFGDQGILNRHFKGRWKKLPEVYNVMVGMDTFAHTFNVPEWYDKADQLEKDAVIVHYAGEKPWYQWNLNRCRDIWWFYYGLEWSEILLRKDITKRHFKDLVGRPKFQTAVFTNSAAMEHIETLVEALPNVQFNILAYTNFAPSVIALEAYSNVSLYPRFTRYNAQAVLDKLDFYLDINYHEEIYDIIQKVTALRKPIFSFDVTNHCEIEGDSNCFHVEDIDDMIAVIQEYLAQLS
;
A
#
# COMPACT_ATOMS: atom_id res chain seq x y z
N MET A 1 38.62 -23.55 30.14
CA MET A 1 37.46 -22.63 30.01
C MET A 1 37.54 -21.92 28.67
N ARG A 2 36.82 -22.38 27.65
CA ARG A 2 36.71 -21.71 26.36
C ARG A 2 35.72 -20.55 26.55
N LYS A 3 36.18 -19.29 26.50
CA LYS A 3 35.30 -18.11 26.38
C LYS A 3 34.43 -18.27 25.15
N LYS A 4 33.11 -18.43 25.34
CA LYS A 4 32.11 -18.25 24.26
C LYS A 4 32.34 -16.83 23.67
N ARG A 5 32.91 -16.78 22.45
CA ARG A 5 32.87 -15.56 21.63
C ARG A 5 31.38 -15.25 21.46
N GLY A 6 30.94 -14.13 22.05
CA GLY A 6 29.59 -13.62 21.78
C GLY A 6 29.43 -13.49 20.28
N LYS A 7 28.33 -14.02 19.73
CA LYS A 7 27.93 -13.75 18.34
C LYS A 7 27.90 -12.23 18.20
N ILE A 8 28.80 -11.66 17.41
CA ILE A 8 28.70 -10.27 16.96
C ILE A 8 27.38 -10.24 16.20
N SER A 9 26.39 -9.50 16.72
CA SER A 9 25.12 -9.30 16.04
C SER A 9 25.44 -8.59 14.72
N VAL A 10 25.27 -9.29 13.61
CA VAL A 10 25.44 -8.71 12.28
C VAL A 10 24.30 -7.73 12.10
N LYS A 11 24.59 -6.44 12.11
CA LYS A 11 23.60 -5.41 11.80
C LYS A 11 23.23 -5.51 10.33
N ARG A 12 21.93 -5.41 10.05
CA ARG A 12 21.38 -5.50 8.69
C ARG A 12 21.28 -4.11 8.08
N ALA A 13 21.88 -3.91 6.91
CA ALA A 13 21.82 -2.64 6.20
C ALA A 13 20.55 -2.54 5.36
N ILE A 14 19.75 -1.50 5.61
CA ILE A 14 18.62 -1.12 4.75
C ILE A 14 18.91 0.25 4.15
N VAL A 15 18.77 0.37 2.83
CA VAL A 15 18.96 1.60 2.09
C VAL A 15 17.61 2.13 1.64
N LEU A 16 17.37 3.38 1.94
CA LEU A 16 16.20 4.15 1.50
C LEU A 16 16.70 5.37 0.73
N ALA A 17 15.88 5.85 -0.18
CA ALA A 17 16.20 7.05 -0.95
C ALA A 17 14.99 7.99 -1.03
N GLY A 18 15.22 9.29 -0.94
CA GLY A 18 14.16 10.28 -1.05
C GLY A 18 14.64 11.71 -0.86
N ASP A 19 13.77 12.63 -1.21
CA ASP A 19 13.94 14.06 -0.99
C ASP A 19 13.01 14.58 0.12
N ASN A 20 13.03 15.89 0.36
CA ASN A 20 12.21 16.51 1.41
C ASN A 20 10.69 16.30 1.20
N GLY A 21 10.21 16.16 -0.04
CA GLY A 21 8.81 15.85 -0.35
C GLY A 21 8.41 14.43 0.04
N TYR A 22 9.38 13.54 0.25
CA TYR A 22 9.18 12.16 0.66
C TYR A 22 9.52 11.87 2.13
N MET A 23 9.87 12.87 2.92
CA MET A 23 10.29 12.71 4.31
C MET A 23 9.27 11.94 5.16
N GLU A 24 7.99 12.27 5.08
CA GLU A 24 6.92 11.56 5.80
C GLU A 24 6.73 10.12 5.31
N LYS A 25 6.90 9.87 4.01
CA LYS A 25 6.79 8.54 3.41
C LYS A 25 7.94 7.65 3.88
N LEU A 26 9.16 8.19 3.91
CA LEU A 26 10.33 7.53 4.51
C LEU A 26 10.08 7.18 5.98
N GLU A 27 9.47 8.08 6.75
CA GLU A 27 9.13 7.81 8.15
C GLU A 27 8.12 6.66 8.29
N VAL A 28 7.10 6.59 7.42
CA VAL A 28 6.14 5.48 7.39
C VAL A 28 6.84 4.15 7.10
N THR A 29 7.71 4.13 6.08
CA THR A 29 8.50 2.93 5.76
C THR A 29 9.37 2.50 6.94
N ILE A 30 10.10 3.42 7.58
CA ILE A 30 10.93 3.12 8.75
C ILE A 30 10.08 2.60 9.93
N LYS A 31 8.95 3.25 10.23
CA LYS A 31 8.00 2.80 11.26
C LYS A 31 7.56 1.36 11.03
N SER A 32 7.17 1.02 9.79
CA SER A 32 6.72 -0.32 9.44
C SER A 32 7.82 -1.37 9.60
N ILE A 33 9.05 -1.03 9.25
CA ILE A 33 10.20 -1.92 9.41
C ILE A 33 10.47 -2.22 10.89
N VAL A 34 10.57 -1.19 11.72
CA VAL A 34 10.95 -1.36 13.14
C VAL A 34 9.80 -1.88 14.01
N ALA A 35 8.58 -1.91 13.51
CA ALA A 35 7.45 -2.57 14.17
C ALA A 35 7.68 -4.09 14.31
N THR A 36 8.34 -4.70 13.34
CA THR A 36 8.58 -6.16 13.30
C THR A 36 10.06 -6.54 13.31
N ASN A 37 10.97 -5.59 13.07
CA ASN A 37 12.41 -5.82 12.96
C ASN A 37 13.21 -4.96 13.95
N SER A 38 14.45 -5.34 14.23
CA SER A 38 15.39 -4.61 15.07
C SER A 38 16.83 -4.80 14.59
N GLN A 39 17.77 -4.04 15.16
CA GLN A 39 19.21 -4.13 14.82
C GLN A 39 19.50 -3.79 13.36
N ILE A 40 18.81 -2.77 12.85
CA ILE A 40 18.92 -2.26 11.48
C ILE A 40 19.85 -1.05 11.44
N ILE A 41 20.66 -0.94 10.39
CA ILE A 41 21.33 0.30 10.01
C ILE A 41 20.60 0.83 8.78
N PHE A 42 19.90 1.95 8.94
CA PHE A 42 19.29 2.66 7.84
C PHE A 42 20.29 3.60 7.19
N TYR A 43 20.50 3.49 5.90
CA TYR A 43 21.23 4.43 5.06
C TYR A 43 20.19 5.20 4.25
N VAL A 44 20.03 6.49 4.49
CA VAL A 44 19.06 7.32 3.76
C VAL A 44 19.82 8.21 2.79
N ILE A 45 19.75 7.85 1.51
CA ILE A 45 20.38 8.61 0.43
C ILE A 45 19.45 9.77 0.07
N ASN A 46 19.95 10.99 0.15
CA ASN A 46 19.15 12.19 -0.06
C ASN A 46 20.01 13.40 -0.46
N ASP A 47 19.35 14.44 -0.98
CA ASP A 47 19.97 15.74 -1.26
C ASP A 47 19.62 16.77 -0.19
N ASN A 48 18.35 16.87 0.21
CA ASN A 48 17.80 18.03 0.92
C ASN A 48 17.02 17.73 2.21
N LEU A 49 17.04 16.49 2.73
CA LEU A 49 16.42 16.19 4.03
C LEU A 49 17.13 16.94 5.15
N PRO A 50 16.40 17.57 6.12
CA PRO A 50 17.00 18.35 7.19
C PRO A 50 17.75 17.45 8.19
N GLN A 51 18.87 17.94 8.71
CA GLN A 51 19.70 17.20 9.67
C GLN A 51 18.97 16.93 10.99
N GLU A 52 18.05 17.82 11.37
CA GLU A 52 17.23 17.71 12.57
C GLU A 52 16.33 16.47 12.54
N TRP A 53 15.80 16.13 11.37
CA TRP A 53 15.03 14.91 11.19
C TRP A 53 15.89 13.66 11.50
N PHE A 54 17.14 13.62 11.04
CA PHE A 54 18.05 12.51 11.34
C PHE A 54 18.40 12.43 12.83
N TRP A 55 18.55 13.55 13.52
CA TRP A 55 18.77 13.54 14.97
C TRP A 55 17.57 12.99 15.73
N LEU A 56 16.37 13.40 15.34
CA LEU A 56 15.13 12.91 15.94
C LEU A 56 14.95 11.41 15.67
N MET A 57 15.11 10.98 14.42
CA MET A 57 15.01 9.57 14.04
C MET A 57 16.06 8.71 14.73
N GLY A 58 17.29 9.19 14.86
CA GLY A 58 18.35 8.48 15.55
C GLY A 58 17.99 8.16 17.01
N ARG A 59 17.46 9.14 17.76
CA ARG A 59 17.01 8.91 19.14
C ARG A 59 15.85 7.88 19.22
N ARG A 60 14.91 7.93 18.30
CA ARG A 60 13.78 6.99 18.25
C ARG A 60 14.27 5.56 17.98
N LEU A 61 15.22 5.39 17.06
CA LEU A 61 15.71 4.09 16.61
C LEU A 61 16.65 3.41 17.63
N GLU A 62 17.28 4.15 18.55
CA GLU A 62 18.12 3.58 19.62
C GLU A 62 17.36 2.55 20.46
N SER A 63 16.06 2.78 20.73
CA SER A 63 15.23 1.89 21.53
C SER A 63 15.03 0.50 20.92
N VAL A 64 15.17 0.38 19.60
CA VAL A 64 15.12 -0.88 18.84
C VAL A 64 16.50 -1.31 18.37
N GLN A 65 17.56 -0.81 18.99
CA GLN A 65 18.96 -1.10 18.68
C GLN A 65 19.32 -0.84 17.21
N SER A 66 18.63 0.10 16.58
CA SER A 66 18.79 0.48 15.18
C SER A 66 19.46 1.85 15.06
N GLN A 67 19.98 2.17 13.89
CA GLN A 67 20.71 3.40 13.61
C GLN A 67 20.24 3.98 12.27
N ILE A 68 20.44 5.28 12.08
CA ILE A 68 20.18 5.97 10.82
C ILE A 68 21.42 6.78 10.41
N ARG A 69 21.77 6.74 9.14
CA ARG A 69 22.86 7.49 8.53
C ARG A 69 22.33 8.42 7.47
N ASN A 70 22.70 9.70 7.57
CA ASN A 70 22.39 10.71 6.55
C ASN A 70 23.45 10.63 5.45
N ILE A 71 23.07 10.16 4.27
CA ILE A 71 23.95 10.06 3.12
C ILE A 71 23.55 11.14 2.11
N LYS A 72 24.37 12.19 2.03
CA LYS A 72 24.17 13.28 1.08
C LYS A 72 24.80 12.92 -0.26
N ILE A 73 23.99 12.88 -1.31
CA ILE A 73 24.45 12.85 -2.70
C ILE A 73 23.92 14.12 -3.34
N SER A 74 24.83 15.01 -3.71
CA SER A 74 24.43 16.24 -4.39
C SER A 74 23.85 15.93 -5.76
N SER A 75 22.73 16.53 -6.08
CA SER A 75 22.16 16.48 -7.43
C SER A 75 23.16 16.96 -8.49
N ASP A 76 24.13 17.81 -8.13
CA ASP A 76 25.19 18.25 -9.04
C ASP A 76 26.08 17.10 -9.53
N GLN A 77 26.22 16.03 -8.74
CA GLN A 77 27.01 14.84 -9.14
C GLN A 77 26.31 14.03 -10.24
N ILE A 78 25.00 14.20 -10.41
CA ILE A 78 24.15 13.49 -11.37
C ILE A 78 23.48 14.41 -12.40
N LYS A 79 23.59 15.72 -12.29
CA LYS A 79 22.99 16.69 -13.23
C LYS A 79 23.53 16.60 -14.67
N GLY A 80 24.68 15.96 -14.88
CA GLY A 80 25.23 15.69 -16.23
C GLY A 80 24.53 14.56 -16.96
N TYR A 81 23.64 13.83 -16.29
CA TYR A 81 22.95 12.67 -16.85
C TYR A 81 21.51 13.04 -17.23
N SER A 82 21.06 12.57 -18.38
CA SER A 82 19.72 12.84 -18.87
C SER A 82 18.67 12.05 -18.07
N LEU A 83 17.62 12.74 -17.60
CA LEU A 83 16.46 12.07 -17.01
C LEU A 83 15.62 11.45 -18.14
N PRO A 84 15.12 10.22 -17.97
CA PRO A 84 14.31 9.55 -18.98
C PRO A 84 12.92 10.18 -19.17
N MET A 85 12.44 10.94 -18.19
CA MET A 85 11.14 11.63 -18.23
C MET A 85 11.18 12.93 -17.41
N ASP A 86 10.47 13.97 -17.87
CA ASP A 86 10.43 15.30 -17.25
C ASP A 86 9.86 15.32 -15.82
N HIS A 87 9.10 14.31 -15.43
CA HIS A 87 8.48 14.20 -14.11
C HIS A 87 9.27 13.33 -13.11
N LEU A 88 10.38 12.72 -13.53
CA LEU A 88 11.22 11.93 -12.65
C LEU A 88 12.23 12.83 -11.91
N SER A 89 12.33 12.59 -10.60
CA SER A 89 13.34 13.21 -9.76
C SER A 89 14.70 12.52 -9.94
N TYR A 90 15.81 13.25 -9.78
CA TYR A 90 17.14 12.66 -9.68
C TYR A 90 17.27 11.65 -8.54
N ALA A 91 16.37 11.68 -7.55
CA ALA A 91 16.30 10.68 -6.49
C ALA A 91 16.10 9.23 -7.01
N THR A 92 15.54 9.07 -8.21
CA THR A 92 15.43 7.78 -8.89
C THR A 92 16.80 7.10 -9.07
N PHE A 93 17.85 7.86 -9.31
CA PHE A 93 19.20 7.33 -9.49
C PHE A 93 19.96 7.05 -8.19
N TYR A 94 19.43 7.46 -7.04
CA TYR A 94 20.13 7.25 -5.76
C TYR A 94 20.40 5.80 -5.45
N ARG A 95 19.56 4.87 -5.93
CA ARG A 95 19.78 3.42 -5.77
C ARG A 95 21.03 2.89 -6.52
N TYR A 96 21.55 3.62 -7.47
CA TYR A 96 22.81 3.23 -8.15
C TYR A 96 24.02 3.30 -7.19
N PHE A 97 23.98 4.16 -6.19
CA PHE A 97 25.07 4.42 -5.25
C PHE A 97 25.05 3.52 -3.99
N ILE A 98 24.17 2.53 -3.94
CA ILE A 98 24.03 1.64 -2.77
C ILE A 98 25.38 1.09 -2.31
N ALA A 99 26.16 0.53 -3.22
CA ALA A 99 27.43 -0.11 -2.89
C ALA A 99 28.54 0.88 -2.51
N ASP A 100 28.42 2.15 -2.95
CA ASP A 100 29.41 3.19 -2.64
C ASP A 100 29.24 3.72 -1.21
N VAL A 101 28.02 3.66 -0.66
CA VAL A 101 27.67 4.26 0.64
C VAL A 101 27.52 3.26 1.78
N VAL A 102 27.22 1.99 1.46
CA VAL A 102 27.03 0.92 2.44
C VAL A 102 28.36 0.22 2.70
N THR A 103 28.67 -0.06 3.98
CA THR A 103 29.90 -0.75 4.36
C THR A 103 29.75 -2.27 4.50
N GLU A 104 28.53 -2.74 4.67
CA GLU A 104 28.16 -4.15 4.78
C GLU A 104 28.27 -4.88 3.43
N ASP A 105 28.49 -6.19 3.45
CA ASP A 105 28.67 -7.02 2.23
C ASP A 105 27.37 -7.23 1.46
N ARG A 106 26.22 -6.93 2.09
CA ARG A 106 24.89 -6.92 1.48
C ARG A 106 24.01 -5.84 2.06
N ALA A 107 23.10 -5.32 1.26
CA ALA A 107 22.13 -4.33 1.67
C ALA A 107 20.77 -4.60 1.03
N LEU A 108 19.70 -4.34 1.77
CA LEU A 108 18.35 -4.34 1.26
C LEU A 108 17.95 -2.90 0.89
N TYR A 109 17.76 -2.64 -0.40
CA TYR A 109 17.17 -1.39 -0.86
C TYR A 109 15.65 -1.51 -0.89
N LEU A 110 14.97 -0.49 -0.41
CA LEU A 110 13.52 -0.36 -0.43
C LEU A 110 13.13 1.03 -0.95
N ASP A 111 12.16 1.08 -1.85
CA ASP A 111 11.54 2.35 -2.25
C ASP A 111 10.78 2.97 -1.08
N SER A 112 10.56 4.28 -1.11
CA SER A 112 9.91 5.05 -0.05
C SER A 112 8.38 4.94 -0.03
N ASP A 113 7.81 4.21 -0.97
CA ASP A 113 6.39 3.86 -1.07
C ASP A 113 6.13 2.38 -0.70
N ILE A 114 6.85 1.91 0.30
CA ILE A 114 6.80 0.53 0.79
C ILE A 114 6.37 0.51 2.26
N VAL A 115 5.64 -0.53 2.62
CA VAL A 115 5.34 -0.91 4.01
C VAL A 115 5.77 -2.35 4.25
N VAL A 116 6.54 -2.57 5.33
CA VAL A 116 6.97 -3.90 5.77
C VAL A 116 5.99 -4.42 6.82
N THR A 117 5.45 -5.60 6.61
CA THR A 117 4.44 -6.22 7.47
C THR A 117 4.94 -7.47 8.19
N GLY A 118 6.20 -7.88 7.94
CA GLY A 118 6.77 -9.11 8.48
C GLY A 118 8.25 -9.04 8.81
N ASP A 119 8.81 -10.19 9.22
CA ASP A 119 10.24 -10.35 9.52
C ASP A 119 11.07 -10.39 8.24
N LEU A 120 12.08 -9.54 8.15
CA LEU A 120 13.03 -9.46 7.03
C LEU A 120 14.22 -10.40 7.20
N THR A 121 14.32 -11.14 8.32
CA THR A 121 15.48 -12.03 8.58
C THR A 121 15.68 -13.04 7.46
N PRO A 122 14.65 -13.77 6.98
CA PRO A 122 14.85 -14.77 5.92
C PRO A 122 15.36 -14.14 4.62
N LEU A 123 14.90 -12.90 4.31
CA LEU A 123 15.35 -12.19 3.11
C LEU A 123 16.86 -11.86 3.19
N PHE A 124 17.37 -11.45 4.36
CA PHE A 124 18.79 -11.20 4.55
C PHE A 124 19.65 -12.47 4.55
N GLU A 125 19.06 -13.64 4.78
CA GLU A 125 19.73 -14.94 4.78
C GLU A 125 19.76 -15.60 3.38
N GLU A 126 19.11 -14.98 2.37
CA GLU A 126 19.15 -15.46 1.00
C GLU A 126 20.59 -15.54 0.47
N ASP A 127 20.94 -16.66 -0.17
CA ASP A 127 22.24 -16.81 -0.81
C ASP A 127 22.29 -16.03 -2.13
N ILE A 128 23.12 -14.99 -2.15
CA ILE A 128 23.40 -14.15 -3.32
C ILE A 128 24.88 -14.06 -3.67
N GLU A 129 25.71 -14.99 -3.19
CA GLU A 129 27.17 -14.93 -3.40
C GLU A 129 27.54 -14.83 -4.89
N ASN A 130 26.84 -15.57 -5.74
CA ASN A 130 27.09 -15.60 -7.18
C ASN A 130 26.14 -14.70 -7.99
N HIS A 131 25.38 -13.81 -7.34
CA HIS A 131 24.43 -12.91 -7.98
C HIS A 131 24.70 -11.46 -7.58
N ALA A 132 24.58 -10.57 -8.53
CA ALA A 132 24.74 -9.13 -8.26
C ALA A 132 23.64 -8.59 -7.33
N LEU A 133 22.44 -9.16 -7.43
CA LEU A 133 21.29 -8.83 -6.58
C LEU A 133 20.27 -9.97 -6.57
N ALA A 134 19.34 -9.90 -5.63
CA ALA A 134 18.10 -10.67 -5.68
C ALA A 134 16.91 -9.72 -5.64
N ALA A 135 15.86 -10.05 -6.41
CA ALA A 135 14.66 -9.22 -6.54
C ALA A 135 13.44 -10.07 -6.92
N VAL A 136 12.25 -9.52 -6.80
CA VAL A 136 11.01 -10.12 -7.31
C VAL A 136 10.83 -9.76 -8.78
N THR A 137 10.29 -10.67 -9.56
CA THR A 137 9.95 -10.42 -10.98
C THR A 137 9.01 -9.24 -11.12
N ASP A 138 9.20 -8.47 -12.18
CA ASP A 138 8.26 -7.40 -12.54
C ASP A 138 6.86 -7.95 -12.80
N GLY A 139 5.85 -7.18 -12.42
CA GLY A 139 4.47 -7.58 -12.56
C GLY A 139 3.99 -7.70 -14.02
N ILE A 140 4.61 -6.97 -14.94
CA ILE A 140 4.21 -6.91 -16.35
C ILE A 140 5.13 -7.82 -17.21
N ASP A 141 6.43 -7.83 -16.92
CA ASP A 141 7.42 -8.57 -17.69
C ASP A 141 8.20 -9.53 -16.77
N ALA A 142 7.78 -10.80 -16.74
CA ALA A 142 8.39 -11.83 -15.90
C ALA A 142 9.87 -12.14 -16.23
N SER A 143 10.41 -11.62 -17.34
CA SER A 143 11.84 -11.71 -17.69
C SER A 143 12.69 -10.64 -16.98
N LYS A 144 12.05 -9.66 -16.36
CA LYS A 144 12.65 -8.54 -15.64
C LYS A 144 12.32 -8.61 -14.15
N PHE A 145 13.06 -7.85 -13.37
CA PHE A 145 12.76 -7.65 -11.95
C PHE A 145 12.21 -6.25 -11.71
N ASN A 146 11.40 -6.11 -10.66
CA ASN A 146 10.99 -4.81 -10.14
C ASN A 146 12.09 -4.25 -9.24
N ALA A 147 12.46 -2.98 -9.44
CA ALA A 147 13.58 -2.33 -8.78
C ALA A 147 13.25 -1.70 -7.41
N GLY A 148 12.01 -1.79 -6.94
CA GLY A 148 11.60 -1.21 -5.65
C GLY A 148 12.07 -1.99 -4.42
N VAL A 149 12.39 -3.28 -4.58
CA VAL A 149 12.97 -4.13 -3.53
C VAL A 149 14.17 -4.88 -4.10
N LEU A 150 15.37 -4.57 -3.63
CA LEU A 150 16.62 -5.17 -4.11
C LEU A 150 17.47 -5.63 -2.93
N LEU A 151 17.74 -6.93 -2.81
CA LEU A 151 18.81 -7.42 -1.95
C LEU A 151 20.10 -7.40 -2.77
N VAL A 152 20.99 -6.47 -2.47
CA VAL A 152 22.18 -6.15 -3.28
C VAL A 152 23.42 -6.82 -2.68
N ASN A 153 24.22 -7.48 -3.52
CA ASN A 153 25.58 -7.90 -3.21
C ASN A 153 26.52 -6.70 -3.39
N THR A 154 26.74 -5.96 -2.31
CA THR A 154 27.53 -4.74 -2.35
C THR A 154 29.00 -4.97 -2.63
N VAL A 155 29.52 -6.19 -2.37
CA VAL A 155 30.90 -6.55 -2.71
C VAL A 155 31.06 -6.59 -4.21
N LEU A 156 30.22 -7.36 -4.93
CA LEU A 156 30.27 -7.43 -6.39
C LEU A 156 30.04 -6.06 -7.04
N TRP A 157 29.07 -5.27 -6.52
CA TRP A 157 28.80 -3.95 -7.08
C TRP A 157 29.99 -3.00 -6.93
N ARG A 158 30.74 -3.07 -5.80
CA ARG A 158 31.96 -2.27 -5.60
C ARG A 158 33.08 -2.69 -6.54
N GLU A 159 33.33 -4.01 -6.64
CA GLU A 159 34.36 -4.58 -7.52
C GLU A 159 34.14 -4.17 -9.00
N GLU A 160 32.88 -4.18 -9.43
CA GLU A 160 32.50 -3.82 -10.80
C GLU A 160 32.34 -2.32 -11.02
N LYS A 161 32.41 -1.48 -9.97
CA LYS A 161 32.07 -0.05 -10.02
C LYS A 161 30.69 0.19 -10.64
N ALA A 162 29.69 -0.54 -10.15
CA ALA A 162 28.34 -0.59 -10.73
C ALA A 162 27.69 0.77 -10.86
N SER A 163 27.87 1.68 -9.89
CA SER A 163 27.33 3.06 -9.95
C SER A 163 27.76 3.79 -11.20
N HIS A 164 29.06 3.75 -11.52
CA HIS A 164 29.61 4.40 -12.72
C HIS A 164 29.05 3.77 -14.00
N GLN A 165 29.01 2.43 -14.07
CA GLN A 165 28.50 1.74 -15.25
C GLN A 165 27.00 2.00 -15.47
N LEU A 166 26.20 2.04 -14.40
CA LEU A 166 24.75 2.34 -14.47
C LEU A 166 24.51 3.77 -14.96
N LEU A 167 25.30 4.74 -14.49
CA LEU A 167 25.22 6.12 -14.97
C LEU A 167 25.60 6.25 -16.45
N GLU A 168 26.66 5.56 -16.89
CA GLU A 168 27.05 5.53 -18.32
C GLU A 168 25.97 4.89 -19.19
N LEU A 169 25.36 3.79 -18.73
CA LEU A 169 24.25 3.15 -19.42
C LEU A 169 23.02 4.05 -19.48
N THR A 170 22.73 4.80 -18.41
CA THR A 170 21.64 5.78 -18.40
C THR A 170 21.83 6.81 -19.48
N ASN A 171 23.03 7.41 -19.60
CA ASN A 171 23.33 8.36 -20.66
C ASN A 171 23.15 7.79 -22.07
N ARG A 172 23.49 6.51 -22.24
CA ARG A 172 23.43 5.86 -23.55
C ARG A 172 22.02 5.41 -23.94
N TYR A 173 21.22 4.95 -22.98
CA TYR A 173 19.97 4.21 -23.22
C TYR A 173 18.73 4.81 -22.58
N HIS A 174 18.78 6.04 -22.04
CA HIS A 174 17.63 6.67 -21.36
C HIS A 174 16.38 6.82 -22.27
N GLN A 175 16.54 6.82 -23.60
CA GLN A 175 15.42 6.88 -24.54
C GLN A 175 14.83 5.50 -24.88
N GLU A 176 15.59 4.42 -24.67
CA GLU A 176 15.19 3.05 -25.00
C GLU A 176 14.65 2.30 -23.78
N GLU A 177 15.15 2.64 -22.59
CA GLU A 177 14.80 1.95 -21.35
C GLU A 177 13.83 2.80 -20.50
N PHE A 178 12.89 2.12 -19.88
CA PHE A 178 11.89 2.76 -19.03
C PHE A 178 12.47 3.04 -17.63
N GLY A 179 13.07 4.22 -17.47
CA GLY A 179 13.63 4.69 -16.21
C GLY A 179 14.85 3.89 -15.73
N ASP A 180 15.15 4.04 -14.46
CA ASP A 180 16.26 3.37 -13.78
C ASP A 180 16.05 1.86 -13.67
N GLN A 181 14.82 1.37 -13.53
CA GLN A 181 14.50 -0.06 -13.54
C GLN A 181 14.93 -0.72 -14.86
N GLY A 182 14.69 -0.08 -15.99
CA GLY A 182 15.11 -0.59 -17.30
C GLY A 182 16.63 -0.70 -17.40
N ILE A 183 17.35 0.31 -16.94
CA ILE A 183 18.83 0.32 -16.93
C ILE A 183 19.39 -0.77 -16.02
N LEU A 184 18.85 -0.93 -14.80
CA LEU A 184 19.23 -2.00 -13.87
C LEU A 184 19.01 -3.39 -14.47
N ASN A 185 17.86 -3.61 -15.10
CA ASN A 185 17.53 -4.88 -15.76
C ASN A 185 18.46 -5.17 -16.94
N ARG A 186 18.85 -4.13 -17.72
CA ARG A 186 19.82 -4.26 -18.81
C ARG A 186 21.19 -4.64 -18.26
N HIS A 187 21.67 -3.94 -17.24
CA HIS A 187 23.00 -4.14 -16.69
C HIS A 187 23.15 -5.50 -16.00
N PHE A 188 22.17 -5.91 -15.19
CA PHE A 188 22.21 -7.13 -14.40
C PHE A 188 21.50 -8.32 -15.07
N LYS A 189 21.22 -8.26 -16.37
CA LYS A 189 20.57 -9.34 -17.12
C LYS A 189 21.30 -10.66 -16.91
N GLY A 190 20.58 -11.68 -16.43
CA GLY A 190 21.13 -13.00 -16.17
C GLY A 190 22.02 -13.11 -14.92
N ARG A 191 22.17 -12.03 -14.14
CA ARG A 191 23.01 -11.98 -12.93
C ARG A 191 22.23 -11.68 -11.65
N TRP A 192 20.93 -11.84 -11.68
CA TRP A 192 20.07 -11.66 -10.51
C TRP A 192 19.36 -12.94 -10.12
N LYS A 193 19.04 -13.07 -8.84
CA LYS A 193 18.30 -14.19 -8.25
C LYS A 193 16.84 -13.79 -8.06
N LYS A 194 15.92 -14.68 -8.42
CA LYS A 194 14.49 -14.46 -8.18
C LYS A 194 14.16 -14.69 -6.71
N LEU A 195 13.48 -13.73 -6.10
CA LEU A 195 12.90 -13.82 -4.76
C LEU A 195 11.42 -14.26 -4.82
N PRO A 196 10.91 -14.87 -3.73
CA PRO A 196 9.48 -15.09 -3.53
C PRO A 196 8.68 -13.79 -3.61
N GLU A 197 7.52 -13.82 -4.25
CA GLU A 197 6.69 -12.63 -4.52
C GLU A 197 6.21 -11.91 -3.25
N VAL A 198 6.11 -12.61 -2.12
CA VAL A 198 5.75 -12.02 -0.82
C VAL A 198 6.71 -10.92 -0.34
N TYR A 199 7.93 -10.86 -0.89
CA TYR A 199 8.91 -9.82 -0.60
C TYR A 199 8.81 -8.58 -1.50
N ASN A 200 7.87 -8.53 -2.41
CA ASN A 200 7.53 -7.33 -3.17
C ASN A 200 6.11 -7.47 -3.76
N VAL A 201 5.12 -7.45 -2.89
CA VAL A 201 3.70 -7.50 -3.31
C VAL A 201 3.32 -6.15 -3.86
N MET A 202 3.38 -6.04 -5.18
CA MET A 202 3.08 -4.81 -5.93
C MET A 202 1.57 -4.58 -5.94
N VAL A 203 1.08 -3.66 -5.11
CA VAL A 203 -0.31 -3.22 -5.10
C VAL A 203 -0.53 -2.08 -6.10
N GLY A 204 -1.74 -1.94 -6.62
CA GLY A 204 -2.07 -1.01 -7.70
C GLY A 204 -2.24 -1.69 -9.05
N MET A 205 -1.89 -2.96 -9.15
CA MET A 205 -2.11 -3.77 -10.35
C MET A 205 -3.59 -4.14 -10.56
N ASP A 206 -4.45 -3.97 -9.55
CA ASP A 206 -5.89 -4.20 -9.69
C ASP A 206 -6.53 -3.27 -10.74
N THR A 207 -6.13 -2.00 -10.76
CA THR A 207 -6.59 -1.06 -11.78
C THR A 207 -6.15 -1.50 -13.18
N PHE A 208 -4.91 -1.98 -13.30
CA PHE A 208 -4.38 -2.54 -14.53
C PHE A 208 -5.16 -3.80 -14.94
N ALA A 209 -5.36 -4.75 -14.02
CA ALA A 209 -6.14 -5.97 -14.26
C ALA A 209 -7.57 -5.67 -14.74
N HIS A 210 -8.20 -4.65 -14.13
CA HIS A 210 -9.53 -4.19 -14.55
C HIS A 210 -9.49 -3.59 -15.96
N THR A 211 -8.54 -2.69 -16.23
CA THR A 211 -8.44 -1.97 -17.50
C THR A 211 -8.16 -2.92 -18.68
N PHE A 212 -7.31 -3.91 -18.47
CA PHE A 212 -6.86 -4.85 -19.52
C PHE A 212 -7.60 -6.19 -19.46
N ASN A 213 -8.60 -6.34 -18.58
CA ASN A 213 -9.41 -7.54 -18.40
C ASN A 213 -8.58 -8.81 -18.17
N VAL A 214 -7.70 -8.78 -17.15
CA VAL A 214 -6.82 -9.87 -16.75
C VAL A 214 -7.29 -10.42 -15.38
N PRO A 215 -8.40 -11.19 -15.31
CA PRO A 215 -9.05 -11.58 -14.06
C PRO A 215 -8.18 -12.45 -13.15
N GLU A 216 -7.26 -13.25 -13.69
CA GLU A 216 -6.32 -14.07 -12.92
C GLU A 216 -5.42 -13.28 -11.99
N TRP A 217 -5.24 -12.00 -12.23
CA TRP A 217 -4.49 -11.11 -11.35
C TRP A 217 -5.16 -10.89 -10.00
N TYR A 218 -6.49 -10.85 -9.97
CA TYR A 218 -7.22 -10.68 -8.70
C TYR A 218 -6.99 -11.86 -7.76
N ASP A 219 -7.11 -13.08 -8.28
CA ASP A 219 -6.95 -14.31 -7.48
C ASP A 219 -5.53 -14.42 -6.93
N LYS A 220 -4.53 -14.08 -7.77
CA LYS A 220 -3.13 -14.06 -7.38
C LYS A 220 -2.87 -12.98 -6.31
N ALA A 221 -3.39 -11.78 -6.50
CA ALA A 221 -3.20 -10.67 -5.57
C ALA A 221 -3.87 -10.94 -4.22
N ASP A 222 -5.07 -11.56 -4.21
CA ASP A 222 -5.77 -11.96 -2.98
C ASP A 222 -4.98 -12.98 -2.15
N GLN A 223 -4.28 -13.89 -2.81
CA GLN A 223 -3.42 -14.86 -2.14
C GLN A 223 -2.14 -14.20 -1.60
N LEU A 224 -1.48 -13.37 -2.41
CA LEU A 224 -0.24 -12.71 -2.02
C LEU A 224 -0.42 -11.71 -0.87
N GLU A 225 -1.56 -11.01 -0.82
CA GLU A 225 -1.84 -10.04 0.25
C GLU A 225 -1.85 -10.69 1.63
N LYS A 226 -2.34 -11.93 1.75
CA LYS A 226 -2.43 -12.65 3.03
C LYS A 226 -1.06 -12.91 3.64
N ASP A 227 -0.08 -13.20 2.80
CA ASP A 227 1.28 -13.62 3.20
C ASP A 227 2.34 -12.53 2.94
N ALA A 228 1.93 -11.33 2.53
CA ALA A 228 2.82 -10.24 2.20
C ALA A 228 3.78 -9.91 3.37
N VAL A 229 5.06 -9.92 3.11
CA VAL A 229 6.12 -9.44 4.01
C VAL A 229 6.48 -8.00 3.66
N ILE A 230 6.46 -7.65 2.37
CA ILE A 230 6.70 -6.31 1.86
C ILE A 230 5.57 -5.94 0.89
N VAL A 231 4.82 -4.90 1.22
CA VAL A 231 3.79 -4.30 0.37
C VAL A 231 4.40 -3.09 -0.32
N HIS A 232 4.36 -3.06 -1.65
CA HIS A 232 4.90 -1.99 -2.48
C HIS A 232 3.80 -1.32 -3.29
N TYR A 233 3.59 -0.04 -3.06
CA TYR A 233 2.60 0.78 -3.80
C TYR A 233 3.17 1.24 -5.14
N ALA A 234 3.52 0.27 -6.00
CA ALA A 234 4.21 0.48 -7.27
C ALA A 234 3.42 1.31 -8.29
N GLY A 235 2.08 1.27 -8.20
CA GLY A 235 1.17 2.07 -9.01
C GLY A 235 0.75 3.37 -8.34
N GLU A 236 -0.56 3.60 -8.21
CA GLU A 236 -1.13 4.73 -7.49
C GLU A 236 -0.74 4.70 -6.01
N LYS A 237 -0.44 5.86 -5.45
CA LYS A 237 0.08 5.95 -4.09
C LYS A 237 -1.03 5.97 -3.05
N PRO A 238 -0.85 5.36 -1.86
CA PRO A 238 -1.89 5.24 -0.83
C PRO A 238 -2.31 6.58 -0.23
N TRP A 239 -1.52 7.62 -0.38
CA TRP A 239 -1.81 8.98 0.11
C TRP A 239 -2.61 9.83 -0.89
N TYR A 240 -2.89 9.36 -2.10
CA TYR A 240 -3.78 10.05 -3.02
C TYR A 240 -5.25 9.81 -2.67
N GLN A 241 -6.08 10.83 -2.84
CA GLN A 241 -7.47 10.83 -2.43
C GLN A 241 -8.29 9.65 -3.00
N TRP A 242 -8.12 9.40 -4.29
CA TRP A 242 -8.88 8.40 -5.03
C TRP A 242 -8.12 7.10 -5.28
N ASN A 243 -7.23 6.76 -4.38
CA ASN A 243 -6.53 5.50 -4.48
C ASN A 243 -7.46 4.33 -4.14
N LEU A 244 -7.64 3.42 -5.09
CA LEU A 244 -8.44 2.20 -4.97
C LEU A 244 -7.59 0.95 -4.68
N ASN A 245 -6.30 1.12 -4.45
CA ASN A 245 -5.40 0.01 -4.24
C ASN A 245 -5.70 -0.72 -2.92
N ARG A 246 -5.50 -2.03 -2.94
CA ARG A 246 -5.52 -2.85 -1.74
C ARG A 246 -4.43 -2.40 -0.75
N CYS A 247 -4.55 -2.78 0.51
CA CYS A 247 -3.58 -2.45 1.57
C CYS A 247 -3.37 -0.95 1.83
N ARG A 248 -4.21 -0.04 1.27
CA ARG A 248 -4.12 1.40 1.52
C ARG A 248 -4.20 1.73 3.01
N ASP A 249 -5.06 1.05 3.71
CA ASP A 249 -5.27 1.19 5.15
C ASP A 249 -4.02 0.81 5.98
N ILE A 250 -3.19 -0.10 5.49
CA ILE A 250 -1.93 -0.46 6.17
C ILE A 250 -0.96 0.72 6.15
N TRP A 251 -0.86 1.45 5.04
CA TRP A 251 -0.02 2.64 4.96
C TRP A 251 -0.48 3.72 5.94
N TRP A 252 -1.79 4.04 5.93
CA TRP A 252 -2.37 5.06 6.82
C TRP A 252 -2.30 4.68 8.29
N PHE A 253 -2.33 3.40 8.62
CA PHE A 253 -2.08 2.93 9.97
C PHE A 253 -0.68 3.33 10.46
N TYR A 254 0.38 3.00 9.72
CA TYR A 254 1.74 3.37 10.11
C TYR A 254 1.98 4.87 10.05
N TYR A 255 1.30 5.59 9.16
CA TYR A 255 1.35 7.05 9.13
C TYR A 255 0.80 7.64 10.44
N GLY A 256 -0.34 7.19 10.91
CA GLY A 256 -1.00 7.67 12.13
C GLY A 256 -0.41 7.17 13.45
N LEU A 257 0.42 6.09 13.44
CA LEU A 257 1.03 5.57 14.66
C LEU A 257 2.06 6.55 15.25
N GLU A 258 1.93 6.75 16.56
CA GLU A 258 2.97 7.45 17.31
C GLU A 258 4.18 6.53 17.53
N TRP A 259 5.38 7.12 17.60
CA TRP A 259 6.60 6.36 17.83
C TRP A 259 6.59 5.59 19.16
N SER A 260 5.97 6.14 20.19
CA SER A 260 5.80 5.47 21.49
C SER A 260 5.00 4.16 21.35
N GLU A 261 4.01 4.11 20.48
CA GLU A 261 3.20 2.91 20.23
C GLU A 261 4.01 1.82 19.53
N ILE A 262 4.86 2.20 18.54
CA ILE A 262 5.73 1.26 17.84
C ILE A 262 6.81 0.71 18.79
N LEU A 263 7.45 1.56 19.58
CA LEU A 263 8.57 1.19 20.45
C LEU A 263 8.14 0.38 21.67
N LEU A 264 6.92 0.61 22.17
CA LEU A 264 6.35 -0.12 23.31
C LEU A 264 5.64 -1.42 22.92
N ARG A 265 5.13 -1.50 21.71
CA ARG A 265 4.33 -2.63 21.21
C ARG A 265 5.06 -3.36 20.09
N LYS A 266 6.12 -4.07 20.41
CA LYS A 266 6.83 -4.93 19.42
C LYS A 266 5.95 -6.03 18.79
N ASP A 267 4.73 -6.23 19.32
CA ASP A 267 3.80 -7.29 18.93
C ASP A 267 2.63 -6.80 18.08
N ILE A 268 2.77 -5.67 17.35
CA ILE A 268 1.73 -5.21 16.42
C ILE A 268 1.61 -6.25 15.30
N THR A 269 0.66 -7.15 15.45
CA THR A 269 0.27 -8.13 14.44
C THR A 269 -0.83 -7.55 13.56
N LYS A 270 -1.00 -8.09 12.34
CA LYS A 270 -2.15 -7.75 11.46
C LYS A 270 -3.51 -7.82 12.17
N ARG A 271 -3.61 -8.61 13.26
CA ARG A 271 -4.82 -8.76 14.07
C ARG A 271 -5.06 -7.54 14.95
N HIS A 272 -4.03 -7.04 15.64
CA HIS A 272 -4.12 -5.82 16.46
C HIS A 272 -4.38 -4.57 15.62
N PHE A 273 -3.93 -4.57 14.37
CA PHE A 273 -4.20 -3.52 13.42
C PHE A 273 -5.71 -3.23 13.28
N LYS A 274 -6.54 -4.27 13.11
CA LYS A 274 -8.00 -4.12 12.97
C LYS A 274 -8.67 -3.54 14.21
N ASP A 275 -8.11 -3.83 15.38
CA ASP A 275 -8.65 -3.37 16.67
C ASP A 275 -8.24 -1.92 16.99
N LEU A 276 -7.11 -1.43 16.42
CA LEU A 276 -6.58 -0.09 16.70
C LEU A 276 -7.20 1.03 15.85
N VAL A 277 -7.76 0.70 14.70
CA VAL A 277 -8.24 1.71 13.74
C VAL A 277 -9.66 2.21 14.06
N GLY A 278 -10.31 1.74 15.13
CA GLY A 278 -11.62 2.26 15.58
C GLY A 278 -12.65 2.32 14.45
N ARG A 279 -12.77 1.25 13.65
CA ARG A 279 -13.71 1.22 12.51
C ARG A 279 -15.14 1.16 13.03
N PRO A 280 -16.08 1.77 12.34
CA PRO A 280 -17.49 1.51 12.53
C PRO A 280 -17.73 0.00 12.61
N LYS A 281 -18.55 -0.43 13.57
CA LYS A 281 -18.75 -1.85 13.91
C LYS A 281 -19.41 -2.63 12.77
N PHE A 282 -20.27 -1.96 12.00
CA PHE A 282 -21.10 -2.55 10.97
C PHE A 282 -20.80 -1.94 9.59
N GLN A 283 -21.18 -2.65 8.53
CA GLN A 283 -20.89 -2.27 7.15
C GLN A 283 -22.15 -2.28 6.28
N THR A 284 -22.39 -1.17 5.61
CA THR A 284 -23.41 -1.11 4.54
C THR A 284 -22.80 -0.64 3.24
N ALA A 285 -23.52 -0.79 2.14
CA ALA A 285 -23.11 -0.32 0.82
C ALA A 285 -24.28 0.26 0.02
N VAL A 286 -23.93 1.17 -0.88
CA VAL A 286 -24.78 1.67 -1.97
C VAL A 286 -23.99 1.56 -3.27
N PHE A 287 -24.49 0.81 -4.23
CA PHE A 287 -23.92 0.73 -5.59
C PHE A 287 -24.74 1.63 -6.50
N THR A 288 -24.14 2.68 -7.05
CA THR A 288 -24.88 3.68 -7.82
C THR A 288 -24.02 4.44 -8.82
N ASN A 289 -24.58 4.79 -9.97
CA ASN A 289 -24.03 5.84 -10.85
C ASN A 289 -24.78 7.16 -10.73
N SER A 290 -25.77 7.25 -9.81
CA SER A 290 -26.56 8.45 -9.56
C SER A 290 -25.88 9.37 -8.56
N ALA A 291 -26.11 10.67 -8.73
CA ALA A 291 -25.83 11.67 -7.69
C ALA A 291 -26.94 11.77 -6.62
N ALA A 292 -28.12 11.21 -6.92
CA ALA A 292 -29.28 11.25 -6.03
C ALA A 292 -29.41 9.89 -5.32
N MET A 293 -29.23 9.93 -4.01
CA MET A 293 -29.46 8.81 -3.08
C MET A 293 -30.43 9.33 -2.00
N GLU A 294 -31.57 8.63 -1.84
CA GLU A 294 -32.61 9.08 -0.94
C GLU A 294 -32.14 9.05 0.51
N HIS A 295 -32.33 10.16 1.22
CA HIS A 295 -32.02 10.33 2.65
C HIS A 295 -30.59 9.94 3.09
N ILE A 296 -29.61 9.89 2.18
CA ILE A 296 -28.25 9.41 2.50
C ILE A 296 -27.59 10.19 3.66
N GLU A 297 -27.71 11.51 3.70
CA GLU A 297 -27.11 12.32 4.77
C GLU A 297 -27.76 12.00 6.14
N THR A 298 -29.10 11.91 6.18
CA THR A 298 -29.83 11.54 7.39
C THR A 298 -29.42 10.15 7.91
N LEU A 299 -29.30 9.18 7.02
CA LEU A 299 -28.85 7.82 7.37
C LEU A 299 -27.42 7.79 7.93
N VAL A 300 -26.51 8.53 7.28
CA VAL A 300 -25.10 8.61 7.71
C VAL A 300 -24.98 9.24 9.09
N GLU A 301 -25.73 10.29 9.38
CA GLU A 301 -25.75 10.98 10.68
C GLU A 301 -26.41 10.14 11.79
N ALA A 302 -27.50 9.44 11.47
CA ALA A 302 -28.25 8.65 12.44
C ALA A 302 -27.57 7.32 12.81
N LEU A 303 -26.65 6.80 11.96
CA LEU A 303 -25.98 5.52 12.12
C LEU A 303 -24.45 5.67 12.17
N PRO A 304 -23.86 6.35 13.17
CA PRO A 304 -22.43 6.66 13.23
C PRO A 304 -21.54 5.41 13.43
N ASN A 305 -22.11 4.30 13.88
CA ASN A 305 -21.43 3.01 14.05
C ASN A 305 -21.51 2.10 12.81
N VAL A 306 -22.08 2.60 11.71
CA VAL A 306 -22.16 1.94 10.40
C VAL A 306 -21.22 2.62 9.42
N GLN A 307 -20.37 1.85 8.76
CA GLN A 307 -19.56 2.31 7.64
C GLN A 307 -20.38 2.27 6.35
N PHE A 308 -20.54 3.41 5.71
CA PHE A 308 -21.21 3.54 4.43
C PHE A 308 -20.19 3.46 3.30
N ASN A 309 -20.29 2.45 2.47
CA ASN A 309 -19.45 2.25 1.30
C ASN A 309 -20.25 2.60 0.04
N ILE A 310 -19.88 3.66 -0.68
CA ILE A 310 -20.58 4.11 -1.88
C ILE A 310 -19.71 3.82 -3.09
N LEU A 311 -20.20 2.99 -4.02
CA LEU A 311 -19.44 2.49 -5.15
C LEU A 311 -20.11 2.93 -6.47
N ALA A 312 -19.31 3.43 -7.43
CA ALA A 312 -19.77 3.82 -8.76
C ALA A 312 -18.81 3.36 -9.86
N TYR A 313 -19.33 3.04 -11.06
CA TYR A 313 -18.49 2.84 -12.24
C TYR A 313 -17.89 4.13 -12.78
N THR A 314 -18.46 5.27 -12.39
CA THR A 314 -18.08 6.62 -12.85
C THR A 314 -17.42 7.42 -11.74
N ASN A 315 -16.96 8.63 -12.06
CA ASN A 315 -16.60 9.61 -11.05
C ASN A 315 -17.84 10.15 -10.37
N PHE A 316 -17.75 10.49 -9.09
CA PHE A 316 -18.84 11.05 -8.33
C PHE A 316 -19.11 12.53 -8.66
N ALA A 317 -20.36 12.93 -8.54
CA ALA A 317 -20.74 14.33 -8.54
C ALA A 317 -20.28 15.05 -7.27
N PRO A 318 -20.13 16.40 -7.27
CA PRO A 318 -19.69 17.15 -6.10
C PRO A 318 -20.55 16.93 -4.84
N SER A 319 -21.86 16.69 -4.98
CA SER A 319 -22.76 16.38 -3.87
C SER A 319 -22.41 15.07 -3.17
N VAL A 320 -22.02 14.04 -3.92
CA VAL A 320 -21.58 12.76 -3.36
C VAL A 320 -20.19 12.88 -2.73
N ILE A 321 -19.29 13.65 -3.36
CA ILE A 321 -17.96 13.94 -2.83
C ILE A 321 -18.06 14.63 -1.47
N ALA A 322 -19.03 15.51 -1.27
CA ALA A 322 -19.24 16.21 -0.01
C ALA A 322 -19.49 15.25 1.18
N LEU A 323 -20.00 14.04 0.93
CA LEU A 323 -20.20 13.01 1.96
C LEU A 323 -18.89 12.52 2.60
N GLU A 324 -17.72 12.78 1.99
CA GLU A 324 -16.42 12.49 2.62
C GLU A 324 -16.16 13.29 3.91
N ALA A 325 -16.95 14.33 4.16
CA ALA A 325 -16.90 15.05 5.43
C ALA A 325 -17.31 14.17 6.62
N TYR A 326 -18.06 13.09 6.38
CA TYR A 326 -18.48 12.15 7.40
C TYR A 326 -17.43 11.04 7.58
N SER A 327 -16.98 10.84 8.83
CA SER A 327 -15.92 9.86 9.16
C SER A 327 -16.30 8.39 8.90
N ASN A 328 -17.59 8.10 8.76
CA ASN A 328 -18.17 6.79 8.50
C ASN A 328 -18.60 6.59 7.03
N VAL A 329 -18.09 7.42 6.10
CA VAL A 329 -18.33 7.29 4.66
C VAL A 329 -17.03 6.97 3.93
N SER A 330 -17.09 6.02 3.01
CA SER A 330 -16.01 5.72 2.05
C SER A 330 -16.55 5.74 0.62
N LEU A 331 -15.89 6.45 -0.26
CA LEU A 331 -16.27 6.56 -1.66
C LEU A 331 -15.32 5.74 -2.55
N TYR A 332 -15.89 4.97 -3.48
CA TYR A 332 -15.16 4.13 -4.44
C TYR A 332 -15.55 4.51 -5.88
N PRO A 333 -15.06 5.63 -6.41
CA PRO A 333 -15.29 5.99 -7.81
C PRO A 333 -14.55 5.01 -8.72
N ARG A 334 -15.17 4.62 -9.83
CA ARG A 334 -14.60 3.67 -10.80
C ARG A 334 -14.12 2.39 -10.12
N PHE A 335 -14.97 1.83 -9.23
CA PHE A 335 -14.59 0.67 -8.43
C PHE A 335 -14.15 -0.52 -9.30
N THR A 336 -13.21 -1.29 -8.79
CA THR A 336 -12.76 -2.55 -9.37
C THR A 336 -13.55 -3.73 -8.78
N ARG A 337 -13.50 -4.90 -9.44
CA ARG A 337 -14.05 -6.14 -8.89
C ARG A 337 -13.54 -6.40 -7.46
N TYR A 338 -12.26 -6.12 -7.21
CA TYR A 338 -11.66 -6.26 -5.88
C TYR A 338 -12.35 -5.38 -4.82
N ASN A 339 -12.57 -4.10 -5.13
CA ASN A 339 -13.25 -3.20 -4.19
C ASN A 339 -14.67 -3.68 -3.90
N ALA A 340 -15.42 -4.06 -4.93
CA ALA A 340 -16.78 -4.58 -4.77
C ALA A 340 -16.79 -5.83 -3.89
N GLN A 341 -15.92 -6.80 -4.15
CA GLN A 341 -15.83 -8.03 -3.37
C GLN A 341 -15.43 -7.76 -1.92
N ALA A 342 -14.44 -6.90 -1.69
CA ALA A 342 -13.99 -6.54 -0.34
C ALA A 342 -15.08 -5.84 0.50
N VAL A 343 -15.99 -5.12 -0.13
CA VAL A 343 -17.17 -4.53 0.52
C VAL A 343 -18.23 -5.60 0.77
N LEU A 344 -18.55 -6.43 -0.22
CA LEU A 344 -19.56 -7.48 -0.11
C LEU A 344 -19.21 -8.52 0.96
N ASP A 345 -17.94 -8.90 1.07
CA ASP A 345 -17.47 -9.88 2.08
C ASP A 345 -17.67 -9.40 3.54
N LYS A 346 -17.83 -8.10 3.74
CA LYS A 346 -18.02 -7.49 5.06
C LYS A 346 -19.42 -6.93 5.27
N LEU A 347 -20.26 -7.04 4.26
CA LEU A 347 -21.58 -6.42 4.27
C LEU A 347 -22.47 -7.01 5.38
N ASP A 348 -23.05 -6.15 6.20
CA ASP A 348 -24.07 -6.53 7.17
C ASP A 348 -25.48 -6.35 6.61
N PHE A 349 -25.70 -5.28 5.86
CA PHE A 349 -26.93 -5.01 5.14
C PHE A 349 -26.66 -4.10 3.93
N TYR A 350 -27.61 -4.06 3.00
CA TYR A 350 -27.53 -3.22 1.80
C TYR A 350 -28.58 -2.12 1.80
N LEU A 351 -28.23 -0.94 1.30
CA LEU A 351 -29.14 0.18 1.12
C LEU A 351 -29.43 0.37 -0.38
N ASP A 352 -30.64 0.08 -0.77
CA ASP A 352 -31.16 0.29 -2.12
C ASP A 352 -31.95 1.62 -2.15
N ILE A 353 -31.17 2.72 -2.18
CA ILE A 353 -31.67 4.09 -2.03
C ILE A 353 -31.34 5.00 -3.21
N ASN A 354 -30.87 4.46 -4.32
CA ASN A 354 -30.55 5.25 -5.52
C ASN A 354 -31.71 5.25 -6.52
N TYR A 355 -31.88 6.36 -7.25
CA TYR A 355 -33.00 6.54 -8.18
C TYR A 355 -32.79 5.99 -9.59
N HIS A 356 -31.56 5.61 -9.94
CA HIS A 356 -31.24 5.03 -11.25
C HIS A 356 -31.25 3.52 -11.21
N GLU A 357 -31.15 2.90 -12.38
CA GLU A 357 -31.03 1.45 -12.51
C GLU A 357 -29.94 0.86 -11.60
N GLU A 358 -30.17 -0.36 -11.13
CA GLU A 358 -29.15 -1.07 -10.37
C GLU A 358 -27.89 -1.28 -11.21
N ILE A 359 -26.75 -1.34 -10.57
CA ILE A 359 -25.48 -1.64 -11.21
C ILE A 359 -24.84 -2.88 -10.57
N TYR A 360 -24.01 -3.59 -11.31
CA TYR A 360 -23.23 -4.73 -10.83
C TYR A 360 -24.06 -5.95 -10.45
N ASP A 361 -25.33 -6.06 -10.86
CA ASP A 361 -26.30 -7.09 -10.43
C ASP A 361 -26.34 -7.20 -8.89
N ILE A 362 -26.32 -6.04 -8.22
CA ILE A 362 -26.07 -5.97 -6.78
C ILE A 362 -27.19 -6.61 -5.97
N ILE A 363 -28.45 -6.43 -6.37
CA ILE A 363 -29.60 -7.01 -5.67
C ILE A 363 -29.49 -8.54 -5.64
N GLN A 364 -29.21 -9.16 -6.79
CA GLN A 364 -29.02 -10.61 -6.88
C GLN A 364 -27.86 -11.09 -5.99
N LYS A 365 -26.73 -10.35 -5.98
CA LYS A 365 -25.56 -10.70 -5.17
C LYS A 365 -25.85 -10.61 -3.67
N VAL A 366 -26.51 -9.54 -3.22
CA VAL A 366 -26.86 -9.34 -1.81
C VAL A 366 -27.86 -10.40 -1.35
N THR A 367 -28.88 -10.72 -2.18
CA THR A 367 -29.84 -11.78 -1.90
C THR A 367 -29.14 -13.14 -1.77
N ALA A 368 -28.16 -13.44 -2.65
CA ALA A 368 -27.37 -14.66 -2.55
C ALA A 368 -26.52 -14.72 -1.25
N LEU A 369 -26.08 -13.59 -0.73
CA LEU A 369 -25.39 -13.48 0.55
C LEU A 369 -26.34 -13.57 1.76
N ARG A 370 -27.65 -13.60 1.54
CA ARG A 370 -28.71 -13.60 2.58
C ARG A 370 -28.59 -12.43 3.53
N LYS A 371 -28.22 -11.26 3.01
CA LYS A 371 -28.16 -10.01 3.79
C LYS A 371 -29.44 -9.20 3.57
N PRO A 372 -29.96 -8.52 4.61
CA PRO A 372 -31.15 -7.70 4.44
C PRO A 372 -30.88 -6.52 3.50
N ILE A 373 -31.89 -6.19 2.71
CA ILE A 373 -31.92 -5.03 1.84
C ILE A 373 -32.95 -4.06 2.43
N PHE A 374 -32.57 -2.79 2.57
CA PHE A 374 -33.46 -1.71 2.99
C PHE A 374 -33.63 -0.73 1.83
N SER A 375 -34.86 -0.41 1.49
CA SER A 375 -35.18 0.47 0.37
C SER A 375 -36.36 1.40 0.69
N PHE A 376 -36.50 2.44 -0.11
CA PHE A 376 -37.73 3.21 -0.16
C PHE A 376 -38.62 2.79 -1.33
N ASP A 377 -39.91 3.03 -1.26
CA ASP A 377 -40.88 2.72 -2.30
C ASP A 377 -40.53 3.34 -3.66
N VAL A 378 -39.83 4.49 -3.63
CA VAL A 378 -39.38 5.24 -4.81
C VAL A 378 -38.04 4.78 -5.37
N THR A 379 -37.29 3.92 -4.66
CA THR A 379 -35.92 3.48 -5.03
C THR A 379 -35.75 1.95 -5.06
N ASN A 380 -36.80 1.20 -4.75
CA ASN A 380 -36.73 -0.27 -4.62
C ASN A 380 -36.51 -0.96 -5.97
N HIS A 381 -35.42 -1.70 -6.10
CA HIS A 381 -35.08 -2.51 -7.30
C HIS A 381 -35.32 -4.01 -7.10
N CYS A 382 -35.84 -4.44 -5.94
CA CYS A 382 -36.18 -5.86 -5.74
C CYS A 382 -37.41 -6.24 -6.55
N GLU A 383 -37.28 -7.23 -7.44
CA GLU A 383 -38.37 -7.71 -8.30
C GLU A 383 -39.38 -8.56 -7.52
N ILE A 384 -38.97 -9.20 -6.42
CA ILE A 384 -39.78 -10.11 -5.62
C ILE A 384 -40.26 -9.37 -4.39
N GLU A 385 -41.57 -9.29 -4.21
CA GLU A 385 -42.19 -8.71 -3.03
C GLU A 385 -41.77 -9.49 -1.76
N GLY A 386 -41.17 -8.79 -0.81
CA GLY A 386 -40.65 -9.37 0.44
C GLY A 386 -39.13 -9.64 0.46
N ASP A 387 -38.42 -9.46 -0.64
CA ASP A 387 -36.94 -9.57 -0.69
C ASP A 387 -36.24 -8.33 -0.11
N SER A 388 -36.98 -7.22 0.10
CA SER A 388 -36.48 -6.02 0.76
C SER A 388 -37.39 -5.55 1.89
N ASN A 389 -36.81 -4.87 2.87
CA ASN A 389 -37.55 -4.07 3.85
C ASN A 389 -37.81 -2.70 3.19
N CYS A 390 -38.96 -2.57 2.52
CA CYS A 390 -39.35 -1.40 1.77
C CYS A 390 -40.19 -0.47 2.65
N PHE A 391 -39.79 0.80 2.72
CA PHE A 391 -40.43 1.86 3.51
C PHE A 391 -41.02 2.91 2.56
N HIS A 392 -42.03 3.64 3.01
CA HIS A 392 -42.43 4.85 2.32
C HIS A 392 -41.34 5.91 2.49
N VAL A 393 -41.10 6.75 1.47
CA VAL A 393 -40.02 7.74 1.46
C VAL A 393 -40.07 8.71 2.66
N GLU A 394 -41.25 9.01 3.19
CA GLU A 394 -41.44 9.86 4.36
C GLU A 394 -41.15 9.15 5.71
N ASP A 395 -41.04 7.81 5.74
CA ASP A 395 -40.91 6.99 6.93
C ASP A 395 -39.41 6.67 7.24
N ILE A 396 -38.52 7.63 7.03
CA ILE A 396 -37.06 7.45 7.26
C ILE A 396 -36.74 7.05 8.71
N ASP A 397 -37.45 7.60 9.69
CA ASP A 397 -37.25 7.29 11.11
C ASP A 397 -37.57 5.83 11.43
N ASP A 398 -38.61 5.28 10.79
CA ASP A 398 -38.98 3.87 10.93
C ASP A 398 -37.89 2.95 10.30
N MET A 399 -37.37 3.30 9.14
CA MET A 399 -36.23 2.57 8.54
C MET A 399 -35.03 2.59 9.47
N ILE A 400 -34.64 3.74 10.01
CA ILE A 400 -33.53 3.87 10.95
C ILE A 400 -33.75 2.99 12.18
N ALA A 401 -34.95 3.00 12.77
CA ALA A 401 -35.27 2.20 13.93
C ALA A 401 -35.14 0.68 13.66
N VAL A 402 -35.65 0.21 12.51
CA VAL A 402 -35.54 -1.20 12.10
C VAL A 402 -34.08 -1.61 11.85
N ILE A 403 -33.28 -0.75 11.20
CA ILE A 403 -31.84 -1.00 11.02
C ILE A 403 -31.15 -1.10 12.39
N GLN A 404 -31.41 -0.18 13.32
CA GLN A 404 -30.80 -0.21 14.66
C GLN A 404 -31.19 -1.46 15.45
N GLU A 405 -32.45 -1.90 15.37
CA GLU A 405 -32.88 -3.15 15.97
C GLU A 405 -32.17 -4.36 15.37
N TYR A 406 -32.05 -4.44 14.05
CA TYR A 406 -31.30 -5.47 13.36
C TYR A 406 -29.83 -5.52 13.80
N LEU A 407 -29.17 -4.36 13.85
CA LEU A 407 -27.77 -4.27 14.28
C LEU A 407 -27.56 -4.65 15.75
N ALA A 408 -28.53 -4.39 16.61
CA ALA A 408 -28.50 -4.81 18.01
C ALA A 408 -28.52 -6.33 18.18
N GLN A 409 -29.14 -7.06 17.25
CA GLN A 409 -29.16 -8.53 17.22
C GLN A 409 -27.83 -9.14 16.77
N LEU A 410 -27.01 -8.38 16.00
CA LEU A 410 -25.67 -8.80 15.55
C LEU A 410 -24.57 -8.50 16.59
N SER A 411 -24.86 -7.74 17.63
CA SER A 411 -23.93 -7.27 18.66
C SER A 411 -23.74 -8.27 19.78
#